data_790a9bd797b1add4a8de8948e162653f
#
_entry.id   790a9bd797b1add4a8de8948e162653f
#
_cell.length_a   1.000
_cell.length_b   1.000
_cell.length_c   1.000
_cell.angle_alpha   90.00
_cell.angle_beta   90.00
_cell.angle_gamma   90.00
#
_symmetry.space_group_name_H-M   'P 1'
#
loop_
_entity.id
_entity.type
_entity.pdbx_description
1 polymer ?
#
loop_
_entity_poly.entity_id
_entity_poly.type
_entity_poly.pdbx_seq_one_letter_code
_entity_poly.pdbx_strand_id
1 'polypeptide(L)'
;MKKYLFALCALGALAYAQEAKNSASIGAGAAVQKGVFYTKDRISAVPLPQIEAYYEGFYLRGLEAGYEHNFSENLFAGAYARFFDGWRVKSSKLKPQYRSVRDREHQTALGGKFGANLGGFQTFVYAQGGGRGGSYGAEASYFLPVTQGFSLIPSVTYEVFSRKLSDYYFGTDVSELGGAVTSVYNPGSSYALGARATATYEFNNGFGLSATAGARRFSDEVARSPIVRSRYESVVYTGVSYKF
;
A
#
# COMPACT_ATOMS: atom_id res chain seq x y z
N MET A 1 -16.54 13.70 14.45
CA MET A 1 -15.48 12.69 14.63
C MET A 1 -15.03 12.26 13.23
N LYS A 2 -14.03 12.92 12.64
CA LYS A 2 -13.48 12.55 11.32
C LYS A 2 -12.30 11.62 11.55
N LYS A 3 -12.51 10.31 11.36
CA LYS A 3 -11.50 9.28 11.49
C LYS A 3 -10.57 9.29 10.27
N TYR A 4 -9.30 9.13 10.53
CA TYR A 4 -8.19 9.28 9.59
C TYR A 4 -8.04 8.01 8.76
N LEU A 5 -8.19 8.13 7.45
CA LEU A 5 -7.77 7.09 6.51
C LEU A 5 -6.30 7.36 6.20
N PHE A 6 -5.39 6.60 6.81
CA PHE A 6 -4.00 6.55 6.37
C PHE A 6 -3.93 5.65 5.14
N ALA A 7 -3.12 6.04 4.15
CA ALA A 7 -2.92 5.23 2.98
C ALA A 7 -2.22 3.93 3.37
N LEU A 8 -2.99 2.88 3.50
CA LEU A 8 -2.46 1.55 3.36
C LEU A 8 -2.24 1.31 1.87
N CYS A 9 -1.01 1.49 1.43
CA CYS A 9 -0.62 1.03 0.13
C CYS A 9 -0.92 -0.46 0.03
N ALA A 10 -1.91 -0.78 -0.82
CA ALA A 10 -2.21 -2.09 -1.35
C ALA A 10 -2.05 -3.27 -0.37
N LEU A 11 -2.96 -3.40 0.57
CA LEU A 11 -3.30 -4.71 1.11
C LEU A 11 -4.15 -5.45 0.06
N GLY A 12 -3.57 -5.63 -1.13
CA GLY A 12 -4.11 -6.61 -2.05
C GLY A 12 -3.78 -7.96 -1.46
N ALA A 13 -4.73 -8.62 -0.81
CA ALA A 13 -4.67 -10.06 -0.74
C ALA A 13 -4.65 -10.52 -2.20
N LEU A 14 -3.54 -11.10 -2.63
CA LEU A 14 -3.45 -11.75 -3.93
C LEU A 14 -4.40 -12.96 -3.84
N ALA A 15 -5.67 -12.75 -4.16
CA ALA A 15 -6.53 -13.86 -4.46
C ALA A 15 -5.96 -14.48 -5.74
N TYR A 16 -5.34 -15.62 -5.59
CA TYR A 16 -5.00 -16.50 -6.70
C TYR A 16 -6.30 -17.02 -7.30
N ALA A 17 -6.99 -16.14 -8.03
CA ALA A 17 -8.15 -16.53 -8.82
C ALA A 17 -7.66 -17.01 -10.19
N GLN A 18 -6.90 -18.11 -10.22
CA GLN A 18 -6.48 -18.70 -11.50
C GLN A 18 -7.63 -19.41 -12.24
N GLU A 19 -8.85 -19.52 -11.66
CA GLU A 19 -9.96 -20.23 -12.29
C GLU A 19 -11.33 -19.57 -12.24
N ALA A 20 -11.55 -18.50 -11.51
CA ALA A 20 -12.87 -17.86 -11.51
C ALA A 20 -12.84 -16.63 -12.44
N LYS A 21 -13.36 -16.77 -13.67
CA LYS A 21 -13.59 -15.64 -14.59
C LYS A 21 -14.41 -14.51 -13.95
N ASN A 22 -15.24 -14.84 -12.95
CA ASN A 22 -16.09 -13.91 -12.23
C ASN A 22 -16.12 -14.30 -10.76
N SER A 23 -15.76 -13.40 -9.87
CA SER A 23 -15.82 -13.59 -8.42
C SER A 23 -16.04 -12.28 -7.72
N ALA A 24 -16.75 -12.30 -6.61
CA ALA A 24 -16.91 -11.15 -5.75
C ALA A 24 -16.82 -11.56 -4.28
N SER A 25 -16.17 -10.74 -3.48
CA SER A 25 -16.18 -10.88 -2.02
C SER A 25 -16.33 -9.50 -1.36
N ILE A 26 -16.99 -9.48 -0.24
CA ILE A 26 -17.15 -8.31 0.60
C ILE A 26 -16.76 -8.64 2.03
N GLY A 27 -16.14 -7.72 2.72
CA GLY A 27 -15.71 -7.94 4.08
C GLY A 27 -15.34 -6.66 4.80
N ALA A 28 -14.87 -6.84 6.02
CA ALA A 28 -14.36 -5.75 6.85
C ALA A 28 -13.18 -6.23 7.67
N GLY A 29 -12.30 -5.31 7.95
CA GLY A 29 -11.13 -5.57 8.77
C GLY A 29 -10.64 -4.34 9.50
N ALA A 30 -9.54 -4.51 10.21
CA ALA A 30 -8.85 -3.42 10.87
C ALA A 30 -7.35 -3.52 10.62
N ALA A 31 -6.73 -2.39 10.35
CA ALA A 31 -5.29 -2.28 10.27
C ALA A 31 -4.74 -1.50 11.45
N VAL A 32 -3.64 -1.98 11.99
CA VAL A 32 -2.81 -1.29 12.96
C VAL A 32 -1.49 -0.98 12.31
N GLN A 33 -1.13 0.30 12.26
CA GLN A 33 0.10 0.72 11.59
C GLN A 33 0.95 1.64 12.46
N LYS A 34 2.26 1.53 12.24
CA LYS A 34 3.27 2.45 12.77
C LYS A 34 3.88 3.20 11.59
N GLY A 35 3.51 4.47 11.46
CA GLY A 35 4.00 5.34 10.38
C GLY A 35 5.39 5.91 10.64
N VAL A 36 5.92 6.58 9.63
CA VAL A 36 7.29 7.15 9.64
C VAL A 36 7.38 8.55 10.25
N PHE A 37 6.29 9.30 10.34
CA PHE A 37 6.27 10.70 10.76
C PHE A 37 6.28 10.89 12.29
N TYR A 38 6.64 12.08 12.76
CA TYR A 38 6.56 12.50 14.17
C TYR A 38 5.13 12.79 14.62
N THR A 39 4.26 11.78 14.57
CA THR A 39 2.87 11.88 15.03
C THR A 39 2.77 11.79 16.56
N LYS A 40 1.69 12.34 17.14
CA LYS A 40 1.35 12.23 18.57
C LYS A 40 1.18 10.77 18.96
N ASP A 41 0.35 10.05 18.19
CA ASP A 41 0.11 8.63 18.35
C ASP A 41 1.10 7.86 17.47
N ARG A 42 1.90 6.98 18.07
CA ARG A 42 2.87 6.15 17.33
C ARG A 42 2.20 5.08 16.50
N ILE A 43 1.04 4.65 16.94
CA ILE A 43 0.27 3.55 16.38
C ILE A 43 -1.12 4.10 16.07
N SER A 44 -1.62 3.82 14.90
CA SER A 44 -2.98 4.13 14.50
C SER A 44 -3.72 2.87 14.10
N ALA A 45 -4.97 2.75 14.52
CA ALA A 45 -5.88 1.69 14.10
C ALA A 45 -6.95 2.28 13.19
N VAL A 46 -7.18 1.64 12.05
CA VAL A 46 -8.12 2.09 11.03
C VAL A 46 -9.00 0.92 10.59
N PRO A 47 -10.34 1.06 10.65
CA PRO A 47 -11.22 0.11 10.03
C PRO A 47 -11.10 0.22 8.50
N LEU A 48 -11.06 -0.90 7.82
CA LEU A 48 -10.96 -0.97 6.37
C LEU A 48 -12.03 -1.89 5.79
N PRO A 49 -12.77 -1.44 4.78
CA PRO A 49 -13.58 -2.35 3.98
C PRO A 49 -12.65 -3.27 3.18
N GLN A 50 -13.03 -4.51 3.05
CA GLN A 50 -12.42 -5.48 2.14
C GLN A 50 -13.41 -5.72 1.03
N ILE A 51 -13.09 -5.29 -0.18
CA ILE A 51 -13.94 -5.47 -1.36
C ILE A 51 -13.03 -6.01 -2.45
N GLU A 52 -13.41 -7.15 -3.00
CA GLU A 52 -12.72 -7.74 -4.14
C GLU A 52 -13.77 -8.18 -5.14
N ALA A 53 -13.59 -7.83 -6.39
CA ALA A 53 -14.44 -8.24 -7.49
C ALA A 53 -13.62 -8.43 -8.76
N TYR A 54 -13.92 -9.47 -9.52
CA TYR A 54 -13.33 -9.75 -10.82
C TYR A 54 -14.41 -10.05 -11.83
N TYR A 55 -14.33 -9.43 -12.98
CA TYR A 55 -15.25 -9.66 -14.09
C TYR A 55 -14.53 -9.45 -15.42
N GLU A 56 -14.30 -10.52 -16.19
CA GLU A 56 -13.71 -10.48 -17.54
C GLU A 56 -12.43 -9.60 -17.67
N GLY A 57 -11.52 -9.70 -16.69
CA GLY A 57 -10.30 -8.90 -16.66
C GLY A 57 -10.43 -7.58 -15.90
N PHE A 58 -11.64 -7.05 -15.70
CA PHE A 58 -11.84 -5.94 -14.78
C PHE A 58 -11.74 -6.40 -13.34
N TYR A 59 -11.12 -5.59 -12.51
CA TYR A 59 -11.03 -5.89 -11.08
C TYR A 59 -11.22 -4.65 -10.22
N LEU A 60 -11.76 -4.92 -9.03
CA LEU A 60 -11.74 -4.00 -7.90
C LEU A 60 -11.09 -4.77 -6.73
N ARG A 61 -9.99 -4.26 -6.20
CA ARG A 61 -9.25 -4.90 -5.12
C ARG A 61 -8.92 -3.85 -4.06
N GLY A 62 -9.71 -3.82 -3.00
CA GLY A 62 -9.60 -2.80 -1.95
C GLY A 62 -9.74 -1.38 -2.51
N LEU A 63 -8.64 -0.65 -2.60
CA LEU A 63 -8.59 0.73 -3.09
C LEU A 63 -7.99 0.86 -4.50
N GLU A 64 -7.91 -0.23 -5.23
CA GLU A 64 -7.42 -0.27 -6.60
C GLU A 64 -8.49 -0.85 -7.52
N ALA A 65 -8.77 -0.16 -8.63
CA ALA A 65 -9.62 -0.66 -9.70
C ALA A 65 -8.83 -0.65 -11.00
N GLY A 66 -9.01 -1.68 -11.82
CA GLY A 66 -8.24 -1.79 -13.05
C GLY A 66 -8.74 -2.85 -14.00
N TYR A 67 -7.97 -3.04 -15.04
CA TYR A 67 -8.15 -4.09 -16.04
C TYR A 67 -6.82 -4.82 -16.24
N GLU A 68 -6.84 -6.14 -16.22
CA GLU A 68 -5.73 -7.02 -16.53
C GLU A 68 -6.06 -7.87 -17.76
N HIS A 69 -5.12 -7.94 -18.69
CA HIS A 69 -5.18 -8.80 -19.84
C HIS A 69 -4.07 -9.85 -19.78
N ASN A 70 -4.45 -11.11 -19.90
CA ASN A 70 -3.51 -12.22 -19.98
C ASN A 70 -3.16 -12.47 -21.45
N PHE A 71 -1.91 -12.27 -21.83
CA PHE A 71 -1.41 -12.54 -23.18
C PHE A 71 -1.12 -14.03 -23.39
N SER A 72 -0.84 -14.73 -22.30
CA SER A 72 -0.64 -16.16 -22.24
C SER A 72 -1.00 -16.67 -20.85
N GLU A 73 -0.87 -17.98 -20.63
CA GLU A 73 -1.06 -18.57 -19.30
C GLU A 73 -0.18 -17.94 -18.20
N ASN A 74 0.97 -17.41 -18.61
CA ASN A 74 1.97 -16.92 -17.68
C ASN A 74 2.17 -15.39 -17.70
N LEU A 75 1.77 -14.69 -18.75
CA LEU A 75 2.08 -13.27 -18.91
C LEU A 75 0.82 -12.41 -18.89
N PHE A 76 0.87 -11.34 -18.11
CA PHE A 76 -0.21 -10.36 -18.04
C PHE A 76 0.30 -8.93 -18.11
N ALA A 77 -0.56 -8.03 -18.56
CA ALA A 77 -0.40 -6.60 -18.37
C ALA A 77 -1.72 -5.98 -17.93
N GLY A 78 -1.66 -4.83 -17.30
CA GLY A 78 -2.86 -4.15 -16.83
C GLY A 78 -2.67 -2.67 -16.67
N ALA A 79 -3.80 -1.97 -16.64
CA ALA A 79 -3.90 -0.56 -16.28
C ALA A 79 -4.80 -0.43 -15.05
N TYR A 80 -4.50 0.53 -14.18
CA TYR A 80 -5.25 0.68 -12.94
C TYR A 80 -5.31 2.13 -12.45
N ALA A 81 -6.31 2.37 -11.61
CA ALA A 81 -6.41 3.54 -10.76
C ALA A 81 -6.30 3.10 -9.29
N ARG A 82 -5.38 3.71 -8.56
CA ARG A 82 -5.22 3.49 -7.12
C ARG A 82 -5.71 4.72 -6.38
N PHE A 83 -6.72 4.53 -5.55
CA PHE A 83 -7.31 5.59 -4.74
C PHE A 83 -6.56 5.70 -3.42
N PHE A 84 -6.46 6.92 -2.89
CA PHE A 84 -5.78 7.23 -1.62
C PHE A 84 -4.30 6.80 -1.59
N ASP A 85 -3.61 6.91 -2.74
CA ASP A 85 -2.18 6.65 -2.84
C ASP A 85 -1.36 7.68 -2.04
N GLY A 86 -0.25 7.25 -1.45
CA GLY A 86 0.63 8.07 -0.63
C GLY A 86 0.19 8.18 0.85
N TRP A 87 0.63 9.22 1.54
CA TRP A 87 0.40 9.41 2.98
C TRP A 87 -0.51 10.59 3.26
N ARG A 88 -1.38 10.43 4.26
CA ARG A 88 -2.13 11.54 4.80
C ARG A 88 -1.54 11.96 6.14
N VAL A 89 -0.97 13.15 6.20
CA VAL A 89 -0.38 13.72 7.41
C VAL A 89 -1.04 15.04 7.69
N LYS A 90 -1.73 15.15 8.83
CA LYS A 90 -2.33 16.40 9.30
C LYS A 90 -1.42 17.07 10.34
N SER A 91 -1.11 18.34 10.17
CA SER A 91 -0.30 19.13 11.11
C SER A 91 -0.82 19.03 12.55
N SER A 92 -2.14 19.04 12.72
CA SER A 92 -2.79 18.87 14.02
C SER A 92 -2.53 17.53 14.71
N LYS A 93 -2.06 16.51 13.95
CA LYS A 93 -1.72 15.16 14.45
C LYS A 93 -0.24 14.96 14.68
N LEU A 94 0.58 15.87 14.20
CA LEU A 94 2.00 15.88 14.52
C LEU A 94 2.22 16.31 15.97
N LYS A 95 3.39 15.98 16.51
CA LYS A 95 3.81 16.48 17.82
C LYS A 95 3.85 18.01 17.83
N PRO A 96 3.67 18.68 18.96
CA PRO A 96 3.55 20.14 19.03
C PRO A 96 4.65 20.91 18.31
N GLN A 97 5.89 20.45 18.40
CA GLN A 97 7.06 21.07 17.78
C GLN A 97 7.13 20.91 16.24
N TYR A 98 6.20 20.15 15.63
CA TYR A 98 6.09 19.92 14.16
C TYR A 98 4.83 20.52 13.57
N ARG A 99 4.11 21.39 14.29
CA ARG A 99 2.83 21.97 13.82
C ARG A 99 2.98 22.97 12.67
N SER A 100 4.18 23.46 12.42
CA SER A 100 4.48 24.30 11.24
C SER A 100 4.44 23.51 9.93
N VAL A 101 4.53 22.19 9.99
CA VAL A 101 4.48 21.32 8.81
C VAL A 101 3.09 21.35 8.20
N ARG A 102 3.01 21.64 6.90
CA ARG A 102 1.74 21.66 6.16
C ARG A 102 1.11 20.27 6.10
N ASP A 103 -0.18 20.22 5.89
CA ASP A 103 -0.91 18.99 5.67
C ASP A 103 -0.43 18.29 4.40
N ARG A 104 -0.29 16.97 4.46
CA ARG A 104 -0.06 16.09 3.30
C ARG A 104 -1.32 15.28 3.06
N GLU A 105 -1.75 15.22 1.82
CA GLU A 105 -2.96 14.52 1.42
C GLU A 105 -2.64 13.39 0.45
N HIS A 106 -3.49 12.38 0.43
CA HIS A 106 -3.48 11.33 -0.58
C HIS A 106 -3.63 11.88 -1.99
N GLN A 107 -3.29 11.07 -2.97
CA GLN A 107 -3.63 11.30 -4.37
C GLN A 107 -4.37 10.10 -4.94
N THR A 108 -5.01 10.27 -6.10
CA THR A 108 -5.35 9.17 -6.99
C THR A 108 -4.20 9.03 -7.97
N ALA A 109 -3.66 7.83 -8.09
CA ALA A 109 -2.62 7.50 -9.05
C ALA A 109 -3.20 6.62 -10.16
N LEU A 110 -2.82 6.91 -11.39
CA LEU A 110 -3.08 6.06 -12.54
C LEU A 110 -1.78 5.34 -12.88
N GLY A 111 -1.88 4.06 -13.20
CA GLY A 111 -0.69 3.25 -13.45
C GLY A 111 -0.91 2.14 -14.46
N GLY A 112 0.21 1.54 -14.84
CA GLY A 112 0.28 0.32 -15.61
C GLY A 112 1.19 -0.69 -14.93
N LYS A 113 0.95 -1.96 -15.19
CA LYS A 113 1.76 -3.08 -14.71
C LYS A 113 1.94 -4.13 -15.79
N PHE A 114 3.07 -4.81 -15.73
CA PHE A 114 3.38 -5.96 -16.57
C PHE A 114 4.04 -7.03 -15.71
N GLY A 115 3.61 -8.27 -15.85
CA GLY A 115 4.09 -9.33 -14.98
C GLY A 115 3.93 -10.73 -15.50
N ALA A 116 4.37 -11.68 -14.68
CA ALA A 116 4.30 -13.10 -14.95
C ALA A 116 3.82 -13.90 -13.73
N ASN A 117 3.08 -14.99 -14.02
CA ASN A 117 2.65 -16.03 -13.09
C ASN A 117 3.39 -17.33 -13.43
N LEU A 118 4.20 -17.83 -12.52
CA LEU A 118 5.09 -18.97 -12.75
C LEU A 118 4.93 -19.99 -11.60
N GLY A 119 3.98 -20.91 -11.73
CA GLY A 119 3.84 -22.02 -10.78
C GLY A 119 3.67 -21.60 -9.32
N GLY A 120 2.74 -20.69 -9.04
CA GLY A 120 2.52 -20.14 -7.69
C GLY A 120 3.35 -18.89 -7.41
N PHE A 121 4.36 -18.60 -8.20
CA PHE A 121 5.14 -17.36 -8.13
C PHE A 121 4.50 -16.29 -9.03
N GLN A 122 4.22 -15.13 -8.48
CA GLN A 122 3.80 -13.97 -9.25
C GLN A 122 4.83 -12.86 -9.11
N THR A 123 5.21 -12.26 -10.22
CA THR A 123 6.06 -11.07 -10.22
C THR A 123 5.54 -10.05 -11.22
N PHE A 124 5.65 -8.77 -10.90
CA PHE A 124 5.32 -7.69 -11.83
C PHE A 124 6.15 -6.44 -11.56
N VAL A 125 6.33 -5.67 -12.61
CA VAL A 125 6.82 -4.30 -12.56
C VAL A 125 5.65 -3.36 -12.78
N TYR A 126 5.71 -2.16 -12.22
CA TYR A 126 4.67 -1.16 -12.38
C TYR A 126 5.23 0.26 -12.42
N ALA A 127 4.47 1.16 -13.01
CA ALA A 127 4.68 2.59 -12.94
C ALA A 127 3.33 3.28 -12.76
N GLN A 128 3.28 4.28 -11.88
CA GLN A 128 2.07 5.02 -11.57
C GLN A 128 2.37 6.49 -11.30
N GLY A 129 1.37 7.34 -11.46
CA GLY A 129 1.52 8.77 -11.19
C GLY A 129 0.21 9.48 -10.95
N GLY A 130 0.29 10.59 -10.24
CA GLY A 130 -0.82 11.47 -9.91
C GLY A 130 -0.38 12.93 -9.79
N GLY A 131 -1.24 13.78 -9.28
CA GLY A 131 -0.98 15.21 -9.17
C GLY A 131 0.24 15.57 -8.31
N ARG A 132 0.63 14.70 -7.37
CA ARG A 132 1.74 14.91 -6.44
C ARG A 132 3.05 14.25 -6.87
N GLY A 133 3.07 13.57 -8.01
CA GLY A 133 4.21 12.84 -8.54
C GLY A 133 3.87 11.37 -8.74
N GLY A 134 4.87 10.55 -9.06
CA GLY A 134 4.68 9.14 -9.34
C GLY A 134 5.72 8.25 -8.68
N SER A 135 5.46 6.95 -8.76
CA SER A 135 6.39 5.91 -8.36
C SER A 135 6.44 4.81 -9.41
N TYR A 136 7.50 4.02 -9.37
CA TYR A 136 7.63 2.79 -10.13
C TYR A 136 8.34 1.74 -9.29
N GLY A 137 8.11 0.49 -9.60
CA GLY A 137 8.67 -0.56 -8.78
C GLY A 137 8.44 -1.95 -9.31
N ALA A 138 8.79 -2.92 -8.47
CA ALA A 138 8.56 -4.34 -8.70
C ALA A 138 8.02 -4.98 -7.42
N GLU A 139 7.18 -5.99 -7.62
CA GLU A 139 6.71 -6.87 -6.56
C GLU A 139 6.91 -8.32 -6.98
N ALA A 140 7.29 -9.15 -6.03
CA ALA A 140 7.31 -10.59 -6.17
C ALA A 140 6.60 -11.22 -4.97
N SER A 141 5.76 -12.21 -5.24
CA SER A 141 5.01 -12.96 -4.23
C SER A 141 4.95 -14.43 -4.57
N TYR A 142 4.73 -15.25 -3.56
CA TYR A 142 4.58 -16.69 -3.73
C TYR A 142 3.32 -17.16 -3.02
N PHE A 143 2.43 -17.84 -3.74
CA PHE A 143 1.26 -18.49 -3.17
C PHE A 143 1.64 -19.88 -2.66
N LEU A 144 1.58 -20.08 -1.37
CA LEU A 144 1.88 -21.34 -0.70
C LEU A 144 0.58 -21.91 -0.11
N PRO A 145 -0.05 -22.90 -0.76
CA PRO A 145 -1.14 -23.65 -0.13
C PRO A 145 -0.54 -24.55 0.96
N VAL A 146 -0.90 -24.31 2.21
CA VAL A 146 -0.36 -25.04 3.37
C VAL A 146 -1.23 -26.23 3.73
N THR A 147 -2.55 -25.99 3.78
CA THR A 147 -3.58 -27.02 3.97
C THR A 147 -4.81 -26.68 3.15
N GLN A 148 -5.83 -27.55 3.14
CA GLN A 148 -7.10 -27.23 2.54
C GLN A 148 -7.72 -26.00 3.22
N GLY A 149 -7.97 -24.96 2.42
CA GLY A 149 -8.49 -23.67 2.87
C GLY A 149 -7.46 -22.72 3.49
N PHE A 150 -6.26 -23.16 3.88
CA PHE A 150 -5.24 -22.28 4.45
C PHE A 150 -4.08 -22.04 3.48
N SER A 151 -3.80 -20.79 3.21
CA SER A 151 -2.70 -20.35 2.34
C SER A 151 -1.86 -19.27 3.00
N LEU A 152 -0.58 -19.23 2.64
CA LEU A 152 0.37 -18.19 3.04
C LEU A 152 0.95 -17.54 1.79
N ILE A 153 1.01 -16.21 1.77
CA ILE A 153 1.49 -15.42 0.63
C ILE A 153 2.57 -14.45 1.11
N PRO A 154 3.84 -14.88 1.17
CA PRO A 154 4.96 -13.97 1.34
C PRO A 154 5.14 -13.12 0.09
N SER A 155 5.50 -11.84 0.28
CA SER A 155 5.82 -10.93 -0.82
C SER A 155 6.92 -9.95 -0.45
N VAL A 156 7.65 -9.50 -1.46
CA VAL A 156 8.67 -8.46 -1.35
C VAL A 156 8.41 -7.40 -2.40
N THR A 157 8.70 -6.14 -2.06
CA THR A 157 8.48 -5.00 -2.94
C THR A 157 9.71 -4.11 -2.98
N TYR A 158 9.99 -3.55 -4.13
CA TYR A 158 10.91 -2.45 -4.33
C TYR A 158 10.18 -1.32 -5.03
N GLU A 159 10.16 -0.13 -4.44
CA GLU A 159 9.45 1.02 -4.98
C GLU A 159 10.35 2.25 -4.97
N VAL A 160 10.43 2.93 -6.10
CA VAL A 160 11.16 4.19 -6.29
C VAL A 160 10.14 5.32 -6.41
N PHE A 161 10.31 6.35 -5.59
CA PHE A 161 9.50 7.56 -5.60
C PHE A 161 10.17 8.63 -6.44
N SER A 162 9.44 9.25 -7.36
CA SER A 162 9.93 10.40 -8.11
C SER A 162 10.29 11.55 -7.16
N ARG A 163 11.18 12.45 -7.61
CA ARG A 163 11.52 13.65 -6.85
C ARG A 163 10.28 14.40 -6.38
N LYS A 164 9.32 14.66 -7.28
CA LYS A 164 8.09 15.39 -6.95
C LYS A 164 7.30 14.72 -5.83
N LEU A 165 7.19 13.39 -5.85
CA LEU A 165 6.46 12.62 -4.83
C LEU A 165 7.20 12.65 -3.50
N SER A 166 8.51 12.41 -3.51
CA SER A 166 9.36 12.44 -2.32
C SER A 166 9.39 13.82 -1.66
N ASP A 167 9.59 14.88 -2.46
CA ASP A 167 9.63 16.26 -1.96
C ASP A 167 8.25 16.67 -1.38
N TYR A 168 7.15 16.21 -1.98
CA TYR A 168 5.82 16.49 -1.45
C TYR A 168 5.61 15.85 -0.07
N TYR A 169 5.96 14.58 0.11
CA TYR A 169 5.67 13.85 1.36
C TYR A 169 6.75 14.03 2.43
N PHE A 170 8.00 14.07 2.05
CA PHE A 170 9.13 14.05 2.98
C PHE A 170 9.97 15.32 2.96
N GLY A 171 9.73 16.24 2.03
CA GLY A 171 10.39 17.55 1.98
C GLY A 171 9.81 18.52 3.00
N THR A 172 10.58 19.58 3.26
CA THR A 172 10.16 20.78 4.02
C THR A 172 10.55 22.03 3.27
N ASP A 173 9.70 23.05 3.28
CA ASP A 173 9.95 24.34 2.65
C ASP A 173 10.08 25.48 3.67
N VAL A 174 10.36 26.69 3.20
CA VAL A 174 10.57 27.87 4.04
C VAL A 174 9.35 28.17 4.92
N SER A 175 8.13 27.93 4.43
CA SER A 175 6.90 28.18 5.16
C SER A 175 6.66 27.20 6.31
N GLU A 176 7.35 26.08 6.31
CA GLU A 176 7.27 25.03 7.33
C GLU A 176 8.33 25.17 8.43
N LEU A 177 9.24 26.12 8.30
CA LEU A 177 10.26 26.37 9.33
C LEU A 177 9.61 26.81 10.64
N GLY A 178 10.08 26.25 11.73
CA GLY A 178 9.60 26.53 13.08
C GLY A 178 9.57 25.30 13.96
N GLY A 179 9.70 25.51 15.26
CA GLY A 179 9.77 24.43 16.24
C GLY A 179 10.94 23.49 15.99
N ALA A 180 10.67 22.24 15.67
CA ALA A 180 11.70 21.23 15.39
C ALA A 180 12.15 21.20 13.92
N VAL A 181 11.47 21.91 13.02
CA VAL A 181 11.85 22.03 11.61
C VAL A 181 12.76 23.24 11.43
N THR A 182 14.06 23.02 11.41
CA THR A 182 15.08 24.09 11.41
C THR A 182 15.69 24.37 10.04
N SER A 183 15.40 23.53 9.04
CA SER A 183 15.95 23.68 7.69
C SER A 183 14.98 23.23 6.61
N VAL A 184 15.13 23.83 5.44
CA VAL A 184 14.49 23.33 4.21
C VAL A 184 15.15 22.02 3.82
N TYR A 185 14.35 21.06 3.39
CA TYR A 185 14.82 19.75 2.99
C TYR A 185 14.12 19.25 1.73
N ASN A 186 14.91 18.83 0.76
CA ASN A 186 14.45 18.25 -0.50
C ASN A 186 15.11 16.88 -0.67
N PRO A 187 14.40 15.78 -0.38
CA PRO A 187 14.96 14.42 -0.49
C PRO A 187 15.37 14.06 -1.93
N GLY A 188 14.76 14.67 -2.95
CA GLY A 188 14.96 14.24 -4.31
C GLY A 188 14.23 12.90 -4.57
N SER A 189 14.75 12.10 -5.50
CA SER A 189 14.22 10.74 -5.67
C SER A 189 14.64 9.86 -4.51
N SER A 190 13.73 8.99 -4.06
CA SER A 190 13.97 8.09 -2.94
C SER A 190 13.37 6.71 -3.23
N TYR A 191 13.61 5.73 -2.36
CA TYR A 191 13.05 4.39 -2.55
C TYR A 191 12.66 3.76 -1.21
N ALA A 192 11.86 2.68 -1.32
CA ALA A 192 11.52 1.81 -0.20
C ALA A 192 11.67 0.34 -0.61
N LEU A 193 12.12 -0.46 0.34
CA LEU A 193 12.10 -1.92 0.29
C LEU A 193 11.07 -2.42 1.27
N GLY A 194 10.18 -3.30 0.82
CA GLY A 194 9.10 -3.86 1.63
C GLY A 194 9.14 -5.38 1.66
N ALA A 195 8.66 -5.93 2.77
CA ALA A 195 8.33 -7.33 2.90
C ALA A 195 7.02 -7.46 3.66
N ARG A 196 6.18 -8.40 3.24
CA ARG A 196 4.92 -8.74 3.93
C ARG A 196 4.62 -10.22 3.81
N ALA A 197 3.81 -10.72 4.71
CA ALA A 197 3.22 -12.04 4.62
C ALA A 197 1.71 -11.90 4.89
N THR A 198 0.90 -12.53 4.04
CA THR A 198 -0.53 -12.63 4.19
C THR A 198 -0.90 -14.08 4.41
N ALA A 199 -1.64 -14.37 5.48
CA ALA A 199 -2.27 -15.65 5.75
C ALA A 199 -3.75 -15.53 5.43
N THR A 200 -4.31 -16.51 4.71
CA THR A 200 -5.74 -16.58 4.40
C THR A 200 -6.27 -17.94 4.79
N TYR A 201 -7.50 -17.94 5.30
CA TYR A 201 -8.25 -19.17 5.55
C TYR A 201 -9.65 -19.05 4.95
N GLU A 202 -9.98 -19.94 4.04
CA GLU A 202 -11.30 -20.03 3.40
C GLU A 202 -12.09 -21.19 3.99
N PHE A 203 -13.27 -20.90 4.52
CA PHE A 203 -14.21 -21.89 5.00
C PHE A 203 -15.09 -22.39 3.86
N ASN A 204 -15.60 -23.62 3.97
CA ASN A 204 -16.46 -24.22 2.94
C ASN A 204 -17.81 -23.51 2.74
N ASN A 205 -18.18 -22.59 3.62
CA ASN A 205 -19.44 -21.83 3.58
C ASN A 205 -19.29 -20.42 2.96
N GLY A 206 -18.17 -20.15 2.29
CA GLY A 206 -17.91 -18.86 1.64
C GLY A 206 -17.31 -17.78 2.55
N PHE A 207 -17.21 -18.00 3.86
CA PHE A 207 -16.47 -17.10 4.74
C PHE A 207 -14.97 -17.24 4.57
N GLY A 208 -14.25 -16.13 4.73
CA GLY A 208 -12.81 -16.09 4.71
C GLY A 208 -12.26 -15.26 5.87
N LEU A 209 -11.07 -15.64 6.35
CA LEU A 209 -10.28 -14.87 7.28
C LEU A 209 -8.98 -14.47 6.59
N SER A 210 -8.51 -13.26 6.85
CA SER A 210 -7.21 -12.80 6.37
C SER A 210 -6.43 -12.10 7.49
N ALA A 211 -5.13 -12.33 7.50
CA ALA A 211 -4.20 -11.63 8.37
C ALA A 211 -2.95 -11.29 7.57
N THR A 212 -2.53 -10.03 7.61
CA THR A 212 -1.31 -9.55 6.94
C THR A 212 -0.41 -8.86 7.94
N ALA A 213 0.87 -9.16 7.90
CA ALA A 213 1.90 -8.42 8.59
C ALA A 213 2.97 -7.99 7.60
N GLY A 214 3.43 -6.74 7.68
CA GLY A 214 4.44 -6.23 6.77
C GLY A 214 5.20 -5.04 7.31
N ALA A 215 6.37 -4.80 6.71
CA ALA A 215 7.18 -3.63 6.99
C ALA A 215 7.84 -3.12 5.72
N ARG A 216 8.12 -1.80 5.69
CA ARG A 216 8.92 -1.14 4.64
C ARG A 216 10.07 -0.38 5.28
N ARG A 217 11.23 -0.45 4.64
CA ARG A 217 12.40 0.36 4.97
C ARG A 217 12.60 1.39 3.88
N PHE A 218 12.59 2.64 4.26
CA PHE A 218 12.86 3.76 3.36
C PHE A 218 14.37 4.04 3.26
N SER A 219 14.74 4.62 2.14
CA SER A 219 16.11 5.07 1.84
C SER A 219 16.57 6.18 2.79
N ASP A 220 17.86 6.49 2.77
CA ASP A 220 18.46 7.50 3.64
C ASP A 220 17.95 8.91 3.32
N GLU A 221 17.56 9.19 2.08
CA GLU A 221 16.95 10.45 1.68
C GLU A 221 15.65 10.72 2.45
N VAL A 222 14.81 9.69 2.64
CA VAL A 222 13.61 9.81 3.47
C VAL A 222 13.98 9.89 4.95
N ALA A 223 14.91 9.05 5.41
CA ALA A 223 15.26 8.97 6.83
C ALA A 223 15.90 10.24 7.40
N ARG A 224 16.58 11.04 6.54
CA ARG A 224 17.21 12.32 6.93
C ARG A 224 16.21 13.50 6.97
N SER A 225 14.99 13.31 6.54
CA SER A 225 13.97 14.37 6.58
C SER A 225 13.69 14.82 8.02
N PRO A 226 13.64 16.15 8.27
CA PRO A 226 13.33 16.69 9.61
C PRO A 226 12.00 16.23 10.18
N ILE A 227 11.03 15.86 9.32
CA ILE A 227 9.69 15.46 9.73
C ILE A 227 9.51 13.93 9.84
N VAL A 228 10.54 13.17 9.50
CA VAL A 228 10.55 11.70 9.54
C VAL A 228 11.24 11.22 10.83
N ARG A 229 10.51 10.41 11.60
CA ARG A 229 10.98 9.84 12.87
C ARG A 229 11.73 8.53 12.70
N SER A 230 11.30 7.73 11.72
CA SER A 230 11.76 6.35 11.54
C SER A 230 11.85 6.05 10.05
N ARG A 231 12.91 5.35 9.66
CA ARG A 231 13.00 4.80 8.30
C ARG A 231 12.14 3.55 8.07
N TYR A 232 11.49 3.06 9.13
CA TYR A 232 10.64 1.88 9.06
C TYR A 232 9.18 2.24 9.28
N GLU A 233 8.33 1.74 8.40
CA GLU A 233 6.89 1.68 8.54
C GLU A 233 6.47 0.22 8.69
N SER A 234 5.49 -0.06 9.51
CA SER A 234 4.97 -1.42 9.68
C SER A 234 3.45 -1.41 9.79
N VAL A 235 2.84 -2.49 9.35
CA VAL A 235 1.40 -2.68 9.37
C VAL A 235 1.07 -4.11 9.76
N VAL A 236 0.00 -4.26 10.52
CA VAL A 236 -0.71 -5.52 10.76
C VAL A 236 -2.17 -5.29 10.40
N TYR A 237 -2.73 -6.15 9.59
CA TYR A 237 -4.13 -6.14 9.20
C TYR A 237 -4.77 -7.47 9.52
N THR A 238 -6.05 -7.46 9.94
CA THR A 238 -6.90 -8.64 10.04
C THR A 238 -8.27 -8.32 9.50
N GLY A 239 -8.89 -9.29 8.82
CA GLY A 239 -10.22 -9.10 8.22
C GLY A 239 -10.99 -10.40 8.08
N VAL A 240 -12.29 -10.23 7.90
CA VAL A 240 -13.27 -11.27 7.59
C VAL A 240 -13.95 -10.89 6.29
N SER A 241 -14.13 -11.85 5.39
CA SER A 241 -14.81 -11.64 4.11
C SER A 241 -15.82 -12.75 3.85
N TYR A 242 -16.74 -12.48 2.94
CA TYR A 242 -17.67 -13.46 2.39
C TYR A 242 -17.59 -13.41 0.88
N LYS A 243 -17.42 -14.57 0.26
CA LYS A 243 -17.36 -14.77 -1.19
C LYS A 243 -18.70 -15.28 -1.69
N PHE A 244 -19.19 -14.68 -2.78
CA PHE A 244 -20.46 -15.02 -3.44
C PHE A 244 -20.24 -16.03 -4.55
#